data_7703619ebae6f346ca265fe57686c617
#
_entry.id   7703619ebae6f346ca265fe57686c617
#
_cell.length_a   1.000
_cell.length_b   1.000
_cell.length_c   1.000
_cell.angle_alpha   90.00
_cell.angle_beta   90.00
_cell.angle_gamma   90.00
#
_symmetry.space_group_name_H-M   'P 1'
#
loop_
_entity.id
_entity.type
_entity.pdbx_description
1 polymer ?
#
loop_
_entity_poly.entity_id
_entity_poly.type
_entity_poly.pdbx_seq_one_letter_code
_entity_poly.pdbx_strand_id
1 'polypeptide(L)'
;MGAVIGMLFAVLFQQPLQDAWFRLRRRSTRALRSLGRREESGPAWRTFSLGPLQTSALIVEGDGESPIPPETVYVHVRDDEIELPPDMRSWRDEVAAESEQLRAEGRTPLWNGPRYAVEAFDISRTALDERPEVHLRLRPTDYYTFLAAQQLDRRLPDGTTPRSRYLDPDQPLKAPAFLQCSFAVNIAVVTADDMLVVSQRSDRVRMAPGVWNSSVNEGLSRHIDSSGRSAPDLHSVARRGMREELSLEPHEYSLDLLAFVLDIGKRHWSGHFHAKLRDLKSSDLQARMSRGVADRWEHQRIDYVPFRPAAVVRYMLRDDRVHRWAPLAPALFHLSLVHAYSRTLVERVEAQITRRL
;
A
#
# COMPACT_ATOMS: atom_id res chain seq x y z
N MET A 1 -18.79 49.40 -14.06
CA MET A 1 -17.49 49.32 -13.37
C MET A 1 -17.53 48.66 -11.99
N GLY A 2 -18.69 48.68 -11.28
CA GLY A 2 -18.80 48.07 -9.92
C GLY A 2 -18.79 46.53 -9.83
N ALA A 3 -19.23 45.81 -10.86
CA ALA A 3 -19.36 44.35 -10.80
C ALA A 3 -18.00 43.60 -10.97
N VAL A 4 -17.05 44.20 -11.69
CA VAL A 4 -15.71 43.59 -11.93
C VAL A 4 -14.82 43.70 -10.69
N ILE A 5 -14.97 44.80 -9.93
CA ILE A 5 -14.21 45.02 -8.68
C ILE A 5 -14.71 44.09 -7.56
N GLY A 6 -16.01 43.79 -7.50
CA GLY A 6 -16.57 42.84 -6.54
C GLY A 6 -16.13 41.41 -6.75
N MET A 7 -15.97 40.98 -8.02
CA MET A 7 -15.47 39.63 -8.36
C MET A 7 -13.99 39.45 -8.04
N LEU A 8 -13.16 40.45 -8.26
CA LEU A 8 -11.72 40.43 -7.92
C LEU A 8 -11.50 40.40 -6.40
N PHE A 9 -12.33 41.09 -5.60
CA PHE A 9 -12.25 41.06 -4.14
C PHE A 9 -12.68 39.69 -3.57
N ALA A 10 -13.71 39.05 -4.14
CA ALA A 10 -14.15 37.71 -3.71
C ALA A 10 -13.08 36.62 -3.95
N VAL A 11 -12.39 36.67 -5.10
CA VAL A 11 -11.35 35.71 -5.43
C VAL A 11 -10.07 35.92 -4.61
N LEU A 12 -9.70 37.15 -4.28
CA LEU A 12 -8.48 37.47 -3.55
C LEU A 12 -8.58 37.23 -2.03
N PHE A 13 -9.79 37.21 -1.44
CA PHE A 13 -9.98 37.03 -0.01
C PHE A 13 -10.60 35.70 0.41
N GLN A 14 -11.25 34.96 -0.49
CA GLN A 14 -11.79 33.63 -0.16
C GLN A 14 -10.71 32.54 -0.03
N GLN A 15 -9.66 32.55 -0.87
CA GLN A 15 -8.58 31.56 -0.77
C GLN A 15 -7.77 31.65 0.54
N PRO A 16 -7.29 32.83 0.98
CA PRO A 16 -6.53 32.89 2.24
C PRO A 16 -7.36 32.59 3.49
N LEU A 17 -8.68 32.85 3.47
CA LEU A 17 -9.57 32.50 4.57
C LEU A 17 -9.87 31.00 4.64
N GLN A 18 -10.04 30.33 3.50
CA GLN A 18 -10.16 28.87 3.43
C GLN A 18 -8.85 28.18 3.88
N ASP A 19 -7.70 28.66 3.44
CA ASP A 19 -6.40 28.14 3.83
C ASP A 19 -6.08 28.38 5.31
N ALA A 20 -6.49 29.51 5.87
CA ALA A 20 -6.38 29.79 7.31
C ALA A 20 -7.31 28.88 8.13
N TRP A 21 -8.52 28.61 7.66
CA TRP A 21 -9.48 27.72 8.30
C TRP A 21 -9.01 26.25 8.26
N PHE A 22 -8.44 25.79 7.12
CA PHE A 22 -7.82 24.47 7.01
C PHE A 22 -6.58 24.31 7.92
N ARG A 23 -5.75 25.35 8.04
CA ARG A 23 -4.62 25.37 8.98
C ARG A 23 -5.04 25.33 10.45
N LEU A 24 -6.09 26.07 10.79
CA LEU A 24 -6.65 26.08 12.17
C LEU A 24 -7.27 24.72 12.51
N ARG A 25 -8.02 24.12 11.58
CA ARG A 25 -8.66 22.81 11.76
C ARG A 25 -7.62 21.69 11.90
N ARG A 26 -6.52 21.71 11.13
CA ARG A 26 -5.41 20.75 11.26
C ARG A 26 -4.63 20.93 12.58
N ARG A 27 -4.43 22.16 13.04
CA ARG A 27 -3.79 22.44 14.35
C ARG A 27 -4.68 21.99 15.51
N SER A 28 -5.98 22.23 15.46
CA SER A 28 -6.89 21.77 16.51
C SER A 28 -7.03 20.27 16.58
N THR A 29 -7.04 19.55 15.45
CA THR A 29 -7.05 18.07 15.44
C THR A 29 -5.73 17.48 15.96
N ARG A 30 -4.56 18.12 15.74
CA ARG A 30 -3.30 17.70 16.36
C ARG A 30 -3.27 17.99 17.86
N ALA A 31 -3.73 19.18 18.30
CA ALA A 31 -3.80 19.55 19.71
C ALA A 31 -4.78 18.64 20.48
N LEU A 32 -5.94 18.30 19.90
CA LEU A 32 -6.89 17.34 20.48
C LEU A 32 -6.34 15.92 20.53
N ARG A 33 -5.51 15.52 19.55
CA ARG A 33 -4.80 14.21 19.58
C ARG A 33 -3.74 14.17 20.68
N SER A 34 -3.08 15.29 21.01
CA SER A 34 -2.09 15.34 22.11
C SER A 34 -2.73 15.37 23.49
N LEU A 35 -3.93 15.92 23.63
CA LEU A 35 -4.65 16.02 24.92
C LEU A 35 -5.41 14.72 25.28
N GLY A 36 -5.66 13.82 24.32
CA GLY A 36 -6.33 12.53 24.55
C GLY A 36 -5.38 11.34 24.78
N ARG A 37 -4.06 11.53 24.75
CA ARG A 37 -3.09 10.48 25.08
C ARG A 37 -2.97 10.33 26.60
N ARG A 38 -3.74 9.40 27.16
CA ARG A 38 -3.28 8.69 28.36
C ARG A 38 -1.99 7.97 27.96
N GLU A 39 -0.93 8.19 28.74
CA GLU A 39 0.31 7.42 28.68
C GLU A 39 0.02 5.95 28.97
N GLU A 40 -0.35 5.19 27.96
CA GLU A 40 -0.11 3.76 27.97
C GLU A 40 1.34 3.57 27.51
N SER A 41 2.15 2.93 28.33
CA SER A 41 3.54 2.54 28.08
C SER A 41 3.63 1.46 26.97
N GLY A 42 3.22 1.83 25.77
CA GLY A 42 3.32 1.05 24.54
C GLY A 42 4.20 1.78 23.52
N PRO A 43 4.68 1.12 22.45
CA PRO A 43 5.47 1.74 21.42
C PRO A 43 4.74 2.97 20.85
N ALA A 44 5.51 4.01 20.50
CA ALA A 44 4.99 5.28 19.98
C ALA A 44 4.25 5.16 18.63
N TRP A 45 4.27 3.98 18.01
CA TRP A 45 3.63 3.65 16.73
C TRP A 45 2.60 2.52 16.92
N ARG A 46 1.58 2.51 16.08
CA ARG A 46 0.53 1.47 16.10
C ARG A 46 0.27 0.97 14.69
N THR A 47 0.14 -0.34 14.55
CA THR A 47 -0.34 -0.97 13.32
C THR A 47 -1.86 -0.80 13.18
N PHE A 48 -2.34 -0.87 11.96
CA PHE A 48 -3.77 -0.79 11.69
C PHE A 48 -4.52 -1.97 12.32
N SER A 49 -5.58 -1.66 13.03
CA SER A 49 -6.49 -2.64 13.63
C SER A 49 -7.93 -2.16 13.57
N LEU A 50 -8.86 -3.11 13.47
CA LEU A 50 -10.30 -2.85 13.40
C LEU A 50 -11.05 -3.92 14.20
N GLY A 51 -11.35 -3.64 15.48
CA GLY A 51 -11.92 -4.62 16.39
C GLY A 51 -11.05 -5.90 16.49
N PRO A 52 -11.60 -7.08 16.17
CA PRO A 52 -10.84 -8.34 16.21
C PRO A 52 -9.82 -8.47 15.08
N LEU A 53 -9.95 -7.67 13.99
CA LEU A 53 -9.01 -7.68 12.88
C LEU A 53 -7.73 -6.94 13.27
N GLN A 54 -6.62 -7.69 13.38
CA GLN A 54 -5.30 -7.15 13.67
C GLN A 54 -4.41 -7.33 12.44
N THR A 55 -3.63 -6.31 12.11
CA THR A 55 -2.68 -6.36 10.99
C THR A 55 -1.29 -5.91 11.40
N SER A 56 -0.30 -6.20 10.59
CA SER A 56 1.07 -5.65 10.70
C SER A 56 1.28 -4.40 9.85
N ALA A 57 0.22 -3.80 9.31
CA ALA A 57 0.29 -2.59 8.48
C ALA A 57 0.50 -1.35 9.35
N LEU A 58 1.64 -0.69 9.18
CA LEU A 58 1.95 0.61 9.77
C LEU A 58 1.75 1.69 8.71
N ILE A 59 0.77 2.59 8.91
CA ILE A 59 0.60 3.77 8.05
C ILE A 59 1.70 4.76 8.40
N VAL A 60 2.62 4.97 7.46
CA VAL A 60 3.83 5.79 7.67
C VAL A 60 3.56 7.25 7.31
N GLU A 61 2.94 7.50 6.16
CA GLU A 61 2.53 8.83 5.71
C GLU A 61 1.21 8.76 4.96
N GLY A 62 0.42 9.83 5.07
CA GLY A 62 -0.92 9.93 4.49
C GLY A 62 -2.01 9.56 5.47
N ASP A 63 -3.16 10.20 5.32
CA ASP A 63 -4.30 10.05 6.23
C ASP A 63 -5.58 9.59 5.53
N GLY A 64 -5.55 9.47 4.21
CA GLY A 64 -6.70 9.14 3.38
C GLY A 64 -7.65 10.32 3.12
N GLU A 65 -7.60 11.42 3.90
CA GLU A 65 -8.46 12.58 3.65
C GLU A 65 -7.99 13.40 2.45
N SER A 66 -6.67 13.53 2.29
CA SER A 66 -6.07 14.28 1.19
C SER A 66 -5.10 13.38 0.42
N PRO A 67 -5.24 13.26 -0.91
CA PRO A 67 -4.26 12.56 -1.72
C PRO A 67 -2.87 13.19 -1.62
N ILE A 68 -1.84 12.35 -1.74
CA ILE A 68 -0.45 12.79 -1.87
C ILE A 68 -0.22 13.10 -3.35
N PRO A 69 0.09 14.36 -3.71
CA PRO A 69 0.26 14.75 -5.11
C PRO A 69 1.48 14.04 -5.75
N PRO A 70 1.39 13.60 -7.01
CA PRO A 70 2.51 12.92 -7.68
C PRO A 70 3.80 13.74 -7.68
N GLU A 71 3.69 15.06 -7.82
CA GLU A 71 4.81 16.00 -7.86
C GLU A 71 5.54 16.16 -6.52
N THR A 72 4.99 15.63 -5.43
CA THR A 72 5.63 15.63 -4.11
C THR A 72 6.24 14.28 -3.74
N VAL A 73 6.28 13.33 -4.67
CA VAL A 73 6.89 12.01 -4.49
C VAL A 73 8.15 11.90 -5.33
N TYR A 74 9.29 11.91 -4.68
CA TYR A 74 10.59 11.83 -5.32
C TYR A 74 11.19 10.45 -5.15
N VAL A 75 11.40 9.74 -6.25
CA VAL A 75 12.04 8.42 -6.24
C VAL A 75 13.47 8.55 -6.73
N HIS A 76 14.41 8.09 -5.91
CA HIS A 76 15.84 8.11 -6.20
C HIS A 76 16.36 6.68 -6.27
N VAL A 77 17.05 6.33 -7.32
CA VAL A 77 17.64 5.00 -7.51
C VAL A 77 19.15 5.10 -7.44
N ARG A 78 19.76 4.28 -6.59
CA ARG A 78 21.21 4.05 -6.59
C ARG A 78 21.56 2.95 -7.58
N ASP A 79 22.79 2.95 -8.08
CA ASP A 79 23.24 1.95 -9.06
C ASP A 79 23.78 0.67 -8.39
N ASP A 80 24.20 0.74 -7.10
CA ASP A 80 24.78 -0.38 -6.39
C ASP A 80 23.71 -1.37 -5.88
N GLU A 81 23.91 -2.66 -6.17
CA GLU A 81 22.98 -3.72 -5.77
C GLU A 81 23.01 -3.98 -4.26
N ILE A 82 21.89 -4.52 -3.75
CA ILE A 82 21.81 -4.99 -2.37
C ILE A 82 22.63 -6.26 -2.18
N GLU A 83 23.51 -6.22 -1.20
CA GLU A 83 24.23 -7.40 -0.74
C GLU A 83 23.60 -7.98 0.53
N LEU A 84 23.34 -9.29 0.52
CA LEU A 84 22.95 -10.01 1.72
C LEU A 84 24.16 -10.24 2.64
N PRO A 85 23.99 -10.21 3.97
CA PRO A 85 25.00 -10.66 4.92
C PRO A 85 25.44 -12.09 4.60
N PRO A 86 26.70 -12.47 4.91
CA PRO A 86 27.24 -13.79 4.58
C PRO A 86 26.38 -14.96 5.05
N ASP A 87 25.82 -14.87 6.26
CA ASP A 87 24.96 -15.88 6.87
C ASP A 87 23.53 -15.96 6.27
N MET A 88 23.15 -15.01 5.42
CA MET A 88 21.91 -15.04 4.64
C MET A 88 22.12 -15.34 3.15
N ARG A 89 23.37 -15.30 2.66
CA ARG A 89 23.67 -15.59 1.24
C ARG A 89 23.25 -17.02 0.86
N SER A 90 23.54 -18.00 1.75
CA SER A 90 23.15 -19.38 1.53
C SER A 90 21.63 -19.56 1.34
N TRP A 91 20.80 -18.73 1.96
CA TRP A 91 19.35 -18.80 1.80
C TRP A 91 18.91 -18.39 0.38
N ARG A 92 19.60 -17.40 -0.21
CA ARG A 92 19.37 -17.04 -1.61
C ARG A 92 19.80 -18.15 -2.55
N ASP A 93 20.93 -18.80 -2.25
CA ASP A 93 21.43 -19.93 -3.02
C ASP A 93 20.49 -21.14 -2.94
N GLU A 94 19.87 -21.39 -1.77
CA GLU A 94 18.83 -22.39 -1.60
C GLU A 94 17.60 -22.09 -2.48
N VAL A 95 17.15 -20.81 -2.54
CA VAL A 95 16.05 -20.41 -3.43
C VAL A 95 16.40 -20.62 -4.90
N ALA A 96 17.65 -20.32 -5.29
CA ALA A 96 18.12 -20.56 -6.65
C ALA A 96 18.15 -22.06 -6.96
N ALA A 97 18.68 -22.89 -6.05
CA ALA A 97 18.71 -24.33 -6.18
C ALA A 97 17.31 -24.97 -6.28
N GLU A 98 16.34 -24.48 -5.47
CA GLU A 98 14.94 -24.89 -5.58
C GLU A 98 14.38 -24.60 -6.98
N SER A 99 14.68 -23.42 -7.54
CA SER A 99 14.24 -23.05 -8.88
C SER A 99 14.81 -23.97 -9.96
N GLU A 100 16.11 -24.32 -9.87
CA GLU A 100 16.73 -25.26 -10.80
C GLU A 100 16.17 -26.68 -10.65
N GLN A 101 15.89 -27.14 -9.43
CA GLN A 101 15.24 -28.43 -9.21
C GLN A 101 13.84 -28.47 -9.85
N LEU A 102 13.01 -27.43 -9.66
CA LEU A 102 11.71 -27.34 -10.31
C LEU A 102 11.82 -27.44 -11.83
N ARG A 103 12.83 -26.78 -12.42
CA ARG A 103 13.11 -26.84 -13.86
C ARG A 103 13.48 -28.26 -14.29
N ALA A 104 14.35 -28.92 -13.52
CA ALA A 104 14.78 -30.31 -13.82
C ALA A 104 13.60 -31.30 -13.72
N GLU A 105 12.62 -31.04 -12.86
CA GLU A 105 11.39 -31.84 -12.71
C GLU A 105 10.32 -31.50 -13.78
N GLY A 106 10.61 -30.62 -14.74
CA GLY A 106 9.64 -30.16 -15.75
C GLY A 106 8.50 -29.29 -15.18
N ARG A 107 8.68 -28.75 -13.98
CA ARG A 107 7.77 -27.81 -13.32
C ARG A 107 8.19 -26.37 -13.60
N THR A 108 7.27 -25.44 -13.42
CA THR A 108 7.56 -24.01 -13.61
C THR A 108 8.59 -23.53 -12.58
N PRO A 109 9.80 -23.08 -13.01
CA PRO A 109 10.81 -22.56 -12.11
C PRO A 109 10.34 -21.23 -11.49
N LEU A 110 10.99 -20.84 -10.39
CA LEU A 110 10.77 -19.53 -9.80
C LEU A 110 11.31 -18.45 -10.75
N TRP A 111 10.51 -17.44 -10.98
CA TRP A 111 10.95 -16.27 -11.73
C TRP A 111 11.88 -15.40 -10.87
N ASN A 112 13.10 -15.14 -11.34
CA ASN A 112 14.05 -14.26 -10.67
C ASN A 112 14.10 -12.90 -11.35
N GLY A 113 13.02 -12.14 -11.28
CA GLY A 113 12.96 -10.82 -11.88
C GLY A 113 13.66 -9.74 -11.06
N PRO A 114 14.21 -8.70 -11.74
CA PRO A 114 14.84 -7.57 -11.11
C PRO A 114 13.81 -6.71 -10.35
N ARG A 115 14.12 -6.39 -9.09
CA ARG A 115 13.28 -5.63 -8.15
C ARG A 115 14.04 -4.48 -7.54
N TYR A 116 13.36 -3.78 -6.65
CA TYR A 116 13.94 -2.72 -5.82
C TYR A 116 13.80 -3.03 -4.34
N ALA A 117 14.86 -2.77 -3.58
CA ALA A 117 14.84 -2.66 -2.12
C ALA A 117 14.69 -1.21 -1.71
N VAL A 118 14.00 -0.97 -0.61
CA VAL A 118 13.91 0.37 0.00
C VAL A 118 15.13 0.59 0.88
N GLU A 119 15.99 1.53 0.50
CA GLU A 119 17.14 1.93 1.30
C GLU A 119 16.73 2.93 2.38
N ALA A 120 15.90 3.92 2.01
CA ALA A 120 15.39 4.91 2.94
C ALA A 120 14.04 5.44 2.47
N PHE A 121 13.26 5.89 3.44
CA PHE A 121 11.98 6.56 3.25
C PHE A 121 11.98 7.79 4.16
N ASP A 122 12.17 8.96 3.57
CA ASP A 122 12.23 10.22 4.28
C ASP A 122 11.00 11.07 3.94
N ILE A 123 10.51 11.81 4.92
CA ILE A 123 9.35 12.67 4.78
C ILE A 123 9.75 14.08 5.24
N SER A 124 9.52 15.05 4.38
CA SER A 124 9.55 16.47 4.71
C SER A 124 8.17 17.10 4.49
N ARG A 125 8.06 18.38 4.75
CA ARG A 125 6.84 19.16 4.52
C ARG A 125 7.18 20.36 3.66
N THR A 126 6.35 20.64 2.66
CA THR A 126 6.46 21.88 1.89
C THR A 126 6.32 23.10 2.81
N ALA A 127 7.10 24.14 2.55
CA ALA A 127 7.13 25.33 3.40
C ALA A 127 5.83 26.15 3.36
N LEU A 128 5.08 26.08 2.26
CA LEU A 128 3.91 26.93 2.03
C LEU A 128 2.62 26.31 2.60
N ASP A 129 2.37 25.05 2.41
CA ASP A 129 1.07 24.42 2.68
C ASP A 129 1.18 23.13 3.51
N GLU A 130 2.40 22.82 4.02
CA GLU A 130 2.69 21.65 4.86
C GLU A 130 2.31 20.31 4.20
N ARG A 131 2.23 20.25 2.86
CA ARG A 131 2.01 18.98 2.15
C ARG A 131 3.20 18.04 2.36
N PRO A 132 2.95 16.74 2.39
CA PRO A 132 4.05 15.78 2.49
C PRO A 132 4.90 15.81 1.22
N GLU A 133 6.20 15.91 1.38
CA GLU A 133 7.19 15.59 0.37
C GLU A 133 7.86 14.28 0.75
N VAL A 134 7.71 13.27 -0.10
CA VAL A 134 8.21 11.92 0.15
C VAL A 134 9.44 11.67 -0.72
N HIS A 135 10.54 11.29 -0.07
CA HIS A 135 11.78 10.88 -0.73
C HIS A 135 11.99 9.38 -0.53
N LEU A 136 11.76 8.60 -1.56
CA LEU A 136 11.95 7.16 -1.59
C LEU A 136 13.29 6.84 -2.25
N ARG A 137 14.25 6.33 -1.48
CA ARG A 137 15.54 5.86 -2.01
C ARG A 137 15.51 4.36 -2.22
N LEU A 138 15.80 3.95 -3.43
CA LEU A 138 15.75 2.56 -3.88
C LEU A 138 17.14 2.06 -4.30
N ARG A 139 17.37 0.77 -4.08
CA ARG A 139 18.54 0.05 -4.58
C ARG A 139 18.12 -1.18 -5.39
N PRO A 140 18.86 -1.54 -6.44
CA PRO A 140 18.61 -2.76 -7.20
C PRO A 140 18.69 -4.01 -6.33
N THR A 141 17.79 -4.94 -6.58
CA THR A 141 17.78 -6.29 -6.00
C THR A 141 17.06 -7.25 -6.94
N ASP A 142 16.88 -8.50 -6.55
CA ASP A 142 16.16 -9.52 -7.31
C ASP A 142 15.13 -10.29 -6.47
N TYR A 143 14.32 -11.09 -7.12
CA TYR A 143 13.26 -11.84 -6.45
C TYR A 143 13.79 -12.95 -5.52
N TYR A 144 14.93 -13.57 -5.82
CA TYR A 144 15.53 -14.57 -4.93
C TYR A 144 16.05 -13.93 -3.65
N THR A 145 16.69 -12.78 -3.75
CA THR A 145 17.09 -11.96 -2.59
C THR A 145 15.88 -11.57 -1.76
N PHE A 146 14.78 -11.15 -2.39
CA PHE A 146 13.52 -10.87 -1.70
C PHE A 146 12.99 -12.09 -0.94
N LEU A 147 12.94 -13.27 -1.56
CA LEU A 147 12.46 -14.52 -0.90
C LEU A 147 13.35 -14.92 0.27
N ALA A 148 14.66 -14.75 0.17
CA ALA A 148 15.59 -14.99 1.27
C ALA A 148 15.37 -13.98 2.42
N ALA A 149 15.24 -12.70 2.10
CA ALA A 149 15.03 -11.63 3.07
C ALA A 149 13.69 -11.72 3.83
N GLN A 150 12.66 -12.33 3.23
CA GLN A 150 11.36 -12.56 3.87
C GLN A 150 11.39 -13.59 5.01
N GLN A 151 12.48 -14.35 5.17
CA GLN A 151 12.62 -15.38 6.21
C GLN A 151 13.07 -14.76 7.55
N LEU A 152 12.39 -13.72 8.02
CA LEU A 152 12.77 -12.93 9.18
C LEU A 152 12.91 -13.73 10.49
N ASP A 153 12.20 -14.84 10.61
CA ASP A 153 12.14 -15.66 11.80
C ASP A 153 12.92 -16.99 11.66
N ARG A 154 13.62 -17.18 10.52
CA ARG A 154 14.52 -18.31 10.30
C ARG A 154 15.79 -18.10 11.16
N ARG A 155 16.28 -19.20 11.77
CA ARG A 155 17.48 -19.15 12.61
C ARG A 155 18.73 -18.97 11.77
N LEU A 156 19.58 -18.05 12.21
CA LEU A 156 20.95 -17.85 11.74
C LEU A 156 21.91 -18.84 12.42
N PRO A 157 23.16 -19.00 11.95
CA PRO A 157 24.12 -19.93 12.53
C PRO A 157 24.39 -19.75 14.04
N ASP A 158 24.28 -18.52 14.54
CA ASP A 158 24.46 -18.19 15.96
C ASP A 158 23.19 -18.40 16.81
N GLY A 159 22.11 -18.91 16.23
CA GLY A 159 20.82 -19.16 16.89
C GLY A 159 19.89 -17.96 16.96
N THR A 160 20.32 -16.76 16.59
CA THR A 160 19.45 -15.56 16.48
C THR A 160 18.60 -15.66 15.21
N THR A 161 17.73 -14.66 14.97
CA THR A 161 16.96 -14.52 13.72
C THR A 161 17.25 -13.16 13.10
N PRO A 162 17.03 -12.96 11.78
CA PRO A 162 17.14 -11.63 11.18
C PRO A 162 16.29 -10.58 11.90
N ARG A 163 15.08 -10.95 12.34
CA ARG A 163 14.22 -10.08 13.12
C ARG A 163 14.89 -9.61 14.42
N SER A 164 15.40 -10.54 15.23
CA SER A 164 16.01 -10.21 16.53
C SER A 164 17.37 -9.52 16.41
N ARG A 165 18.10 -9.76 15.30
CA ARG A 165 19.46 -9.21 15.11
C ARG A 165 19.46 -7.81 14.50
N TYR A 166 18.54 -7.54 13.56
CA TYR A 166 18.62 -6.36 12.68
C TYR A 166 17.45 -5.40 12.85
N LEU A 167 16.37 -5.78 13.55
CA LEU A 167 15.18 -4.95 13.71
C LEU A 167 15.04 -4.49 15.16
N ASP A 168 14.85 -3.19 15.34
CA ASP A 168 14.50 -2.59 16.62
C ASP A 168 12.97 -2.46 16.71
N PRO A 169 12.30 -3.13 17.67
CA PRO A 169 10.85 -3.01 17.84
C PRO A 169 10.38 -1.57 18.09
N ASP A 170 11.22 -0.74 18.71
CA ASP A 170 10.87 0.65 19.03
C ASP A 170 11.10 1.62 17.85
N GLN A 171 11.80 1.16 16.79
CA GLN A 171 12.10 1.93 15.59
C GLN A 171 11.69 1.21 14.30
N PRO A 172 10.38 0.99 14.10
CA PRO A 172 9.87 0.13 13.02
C PRO A 172 10.24 0.59 11.61
N LEU A 173 10.57 1.86 11.42
CA LEU A 173 11.01 2.39 10.12
C LEU A 173 12.50 2.15 9.85
N LYS A 174 13.30 1.90 10.88
CA LYS A 174 14.72 1.61 10.73
C LYS A 174 14.93 0.12 10.48
N ALA A 175 15.42 -0.20 9.30
CA ALA A 175 15.86 -1.55 8.97
C ALA A 175 16.91 -1.49 7.87
N PRO A 176 17.85 -2.45 7.84
CA PRO A 176 18.79 -2.57 6.73
C PRO A 176 18.04 -2.79 5.40
N ALA A 177 18.54 -2.20 4.33
CA ALA A 177 17.91 -2.29 3.01
C ALA A 177 17.75 -3.75 2.51
N PHE A 178 18.68 -4.63 2.87
CA PHE A 178 18.60 -6.05 2.50
C PHE A 178 17.41 -6.80 3.12
N LEU A 179 16.75 -6.28 4.15
CA LEU A 179 15.49 -6.80 4.68
C LEU A 179 14.26 -6.13 4.07
N GLN A 180 14.43 -5.09 3.26
CA GLN A 180 13.36 -4.29 2.66
C GLN A 180 13.32 -4.46 1.13
N CYS A 181 13.53 -5.69 0.64
CA CYS A 181 13.71 -6.03 -0.78
C CYS A 181 12.40 -6.04 -1.59
N SER A 182 11.37 -5.33 -1.17
CA SER A 182 10.13 -5.22 -1.93
C SER A 182 9.43 -3.90 -1.68
N PHE A 183 8.98 -3.30 -2.77
CA PHE A 183 8.02 -2.22 -2.81
C PHE A 183 6.91 -2.59 -3.80
N ALA A 184 5.66 -2.35 -3.43
CA ALA A 184 4.50 -2.57 -4.30
C ALA A 184 3.56 -1.37 -4.26
N VAL A 185 2.57 -1.36 -5.15
CA VAL A 185 1.40 -0.52 -5.05
C VAL A 185 0.18 -1.40 -4.79
N ASN A 186 -0.67 -0.98 -3.88
CA ASN A 186 -1.95 -1.61 -3.60
C ASN A 186 -3.06 -0.65 -3.96
N ILE A 187 -4.05 -1.10 -4.72
CA ILE A 187 -5.12 -0.24 -5.24
C ILE A 187 -6.48 -0.75 -4.76
N ALA A 188 -7.27 0.13 -4.19
CA ALA A 188 -8.69 -0.10 -3.96
C ALA A 188 -9.48 0.45 -5.15
N VAL A 189 -10.12 -0.43 -5.92
CA VAL A 189 -10.90 -0.06 -7.11
C VAL A 189 -12.37 -0.02 -6.76
N VAL A 190 -13.01 1.12 -7.05
CA VAL A 190 -14.44 1.32 -6.87
C VAL A 190 -15.10 1.53 -8.22
N THR A 191 -16.08 0.71 -8.56
CA THR A 191 -16.81 0.77 -9.83
C THR A 191 -17.76 1.96 -9.91
N ALA A 192 -18.27 2.28 -11.11
CA ALA A 192 -19.20 3.39 -11.32
C ALA A 192 -20.51 3.27 -10.52
N ASP A 193 -20.95 2.03 -10.25
CA ASP A 193 -22.11 1.70 -9.42
C ASP A 193 -21.77 1.51 -7.92
N ASP A 194 -20.68 2.13 -7.46
CA ASP A 194 -20.22 2.15 -6.06
C ASP A 194 -20.02 0.75 -5.44
N MET A 195 -19.36 -0.14 -6.17
CA MET A 195 -18.93 -1.43 -5.65
C MET A 195 -17.40 -1.45 -5.51
N LEU A 196 -16.89 -1.78 -4.30
CA LEU A 196 -15.49 -2.05 -4.05
C LEU A 196 -15.13 -3.44 -4.61
N VAL A 197 -14.12 -3.49 -5.42
CA VAL A 197 -13.53 -4.75 -5.92
C VAL A 197 -12.59 -5.31 -4.85
N VAL A 198 -12.82 -6.55 -4.43
CA VAL A 198 -11.97 -7.24 -3.44
C VAL A 198 -11.51 -8.55 -4.05
N SER A 199 -10.20 -8.77 -4.09
CA SER A 199 -9.63 -9.98 -4.66
C SER A 199 -9.27 -11.01 -3.58
N GLN A 200 -9.39 -12.29 -3.93
CA GLN A 200 -8.79 -13.38 -3.18
C GLN A 200 -7.66 -13.96 -4.02
N ARG A 201 -6.46 -14.01 -3.44
CA ARG A 201 -5.27 -14.53 -4.12
C ARG A 201 -5.45 -16.01 -4.44
N SER A 202 -4.94 -16.41 -5.60
CA SER A 202 -4.92 -17.80 -6.02
C SER A 202 -4.08 -18.66 -5.04
N ASP A 203 -4.47 -19.91 -4.85
CA ASP A 203 -3.66 -20.89 -4.10
C ASP A 203 -2.36 -21.28 -4.85
N ARG A 204 -2.23 -20.87 -6.12
CA ARG A 204 -1.05 -21.12 -6.96
C ARG A 204 0.08 -20.11 -6.78
N VAL A 205 -0.22 -18.94 -6.22
CA VAL A 205 0.81 -17.92 -5.96
C VAL A 205 1.67 -18.31 -4.77
N ARG A 206 2.97 -18.06 -4.84
CA ARG A 206 3.92 -18.44 -3.77
C ARG A 206 3.73 -17.60 -2.50
N MET A 207 3.42 -16.31 -2.66
CA MET A 207 3.29 -15.39 -1.53
C MET A 207 1.85 -15.26 -1.08
N ALA A 208 1.58 -15.60 0.18
CA ALA A 208 0.28 -15.49 0.82
C ALA A 208 -0.89 -16.08 -0.02
N PRO A 209 -0.87 -17.40 -0.34
CA PRO A 209 -1.91 -18.02 -1.14
C PRO A 209 -3.26 -17.99 -0.39
N GLY A 210 -4.35 -17.85 -1.12
CA GLY A 210 -5.72 -17.95 -0.60
C GLY A 210 -6.18 -16.83 0.33
N VAL A 211 -5.37 -15.79 0.59
CA VAL A 211 -5.77 -14.65 1.42
C VAL A 211 -6.55 -13.63 0.61
N TRP A 212 -7.42 -12.88 1.30
CA TRP A 212 -8.08 -11.71 0.75
C TRP A 212 -7.12 -10.54 0.64
N ASN A 213 -7.19 -9.79 -0.45
CA ASN A 213 -6.23 -8.73 -0.78
C ASN A 213 -6.94 -7.49 -1.35
N SER A 214 -6.17 -6.45 -1.65
CA SER A 214 -6.56 -5.28 -2.44
C SER A 214 -7.18 -5.68 -3.78
N SER A 215 -7.80 -4.74 -4.47
CA SER A 215 -8.36 -4.98 -5.81
C SER A 215 -7.25 -5.32 -6.81
N VAL A 216 -6.12 -4.61 -6.71
CA VAL A 216 -4.90 -4.78 -7.51
C VAL A 216 -3.70 -4.72 -6.58
N ASN A 217 -2.68 -5.56 -6.83
CA ASN A 217 -1.42 -5.55 -6.08
C ASN A 217 -0.23 -5.74 -7.02
N GLU A 218 0.42 -4.64 -7.38
CA GLU A 218 1.49 -4.65 -8.37
C GLU A 218 2.86 -4.34 -7.74
N GLY A 219 3.81 -5.23 -7.97
CA GLY A 219 5.19 -5.08 -7.49
C GLY A 219 6.03 -4.17 -8.38
N LEU A 220 6.88 -3.34 -7.77
CA LEU A 220 7.86 -2.55 -8.50
C LEU A 220 8.85 -3.48 -9.22
N SER A 221 8.94 -3.36 -10.53
CA SER A 221 9.86 -4.13 -11.39
C SER A 221 10.88 -3.21 -12.04
N ARG A 222 12.17 -3.42 -11.74
CA ARG A 222 13.24 -2.61 -12.34
C ARG A 222 13.26 -2.68 -13.87
N HIS A 223 12.89 -3.82 -14.42
CA HIS A 223 12.95 -4.03 -15.87
C HIS A 223 11.83 -3.32 -16.63
N ILE A 224 10.66 -3.22 -16.01
CA ILE A 224 9.45 -2.66 -16.65
C ILE A 224 9.25 -1.19 -16.28
N ASP A 225 9.45 -0.85 -15.01
CA ASP A 225 9.06 0.45 -14.45
C ASP A 225 10.17 1.51 -14.54
N SER A 226 11.38 1.10 -14.94
CA SER A 226 12.50 2.01 -15.14
C SER A 226 13.01 1.88 -16.58
N SER A 227 12.67 2.82 -17.43
CA SER A 227 13.22 2.89 -18.77
C SER A 227 14.56 3.62 -18.77
N GLY A 228 15.66 2.89 -19.00
CA GLY A 228 17.01 3.46 -19.01
C GLY A 228 17.48 3.88 -17.61
N ARG A 229 17.77 5.18 -17.40
CA ARG A 229 18.23 5.76 -16.12
C ARG A 229 17.12 6.45 -15.33
N SER A 230 15.88 6.40 -15.78
CA SER A 230 14.77 7.06 -15.09
C SER A 230 14.35 6.25 -13.84
N ALA A 231 14.08 6.96 -12.75
CA ALA A 231 13.47 6.37 -11.59
C ALA A 231 12.03 5.92 -11.88
N PRO A 232 11.52 4.85 -11.24
CA PRO A 232 10.14 4.42 -11.43
C PRO A 232 9.14 5.47 -10.94
N ASP A 233 8.05 5.64 -11.69
CA ASP A 233 6.89 6.44 -11.30
C ASP A 233 5.79 5.55 -10.71
N LEU A 234 5.42 5.78 -9.44
CA LEU A 234 4.44 4.94 -8.73
C LEU A 234 3.05 4.96 -9.36
N HIS A 235 2.65 6.08 -9.97
CA HIS A 235 1.37 6.15 -10.68
C HIS A 235 1.40 5.32 -11.98
N SER A 236 2.54 5.28 -12.67
CA SER A 236 2.73 4.42 -13.84
C SER A 236 2.71 2.94 -13.47
N VAL A 237 3.31 2.56 -12.34
CA VAL A 237 3.21 1.19 -11.78
C VAL A 237 1.75 0.83 -11.47
N ALA A 238 1.02 1.74 -10.82
CA ALA A 238 -0.39 1.53 -10.52
C ALA A 238 -1.24 1.38 -11.78
N ARG A 239 -1.00 2.20 -12.82
CA ARG A 239 -1.69 2.06 -14.12
C ARG A 239 -1.36 0.76 -14.82
N ARG A 240 -0.12 0.27 -14.70
CA ARG A 240 0.27 -1.04 -15.23
C ARG A 240 -0.52 -2.16 -14.56
N GLY A 241 -0.55 -2.21 -13.22
CA GLY A 241 -1.32 -3.20 -12.48
C GLY A 241 -2.81 -3.16 -12.82
N MET A 242 -3.41 -1.96 -12.92
CA MET A 242 -4.81 -1.80 -13.35
C MET A 242 -5.08 -2.42 -14.73
N ARG A 243 -4.14 -2.31 -15.65
CA ARG A 243 -4.25 -2.89 -16.99
C ARG A 243 -4.05 -4.41 -16.99
N GLU A 244 -3.01 -4.89 -16.31
CA GLU A 244 -2.61 -6.31 -16.31
C GLU A 244 -3.60 -7.18 -15.53
N GLU A 245 -4.07 -6.72 -14.35
CA GLU A 245 -4.96 -7.49 -13.50
C GLU A 245 -6.45 -7.30 -13.81
N LEU A 246 -6.88 -6.09 -14.27
CA LEU A 246 -8.29 -5.77 -14.48
C LEU A 246 -8.64 -5.32 -15.91
N SER A 247 -7.66 -5.22 -16.82
CA SER A 247 -7.82 -4.69 -18.20
C SER A 247 -8.43 -3.29 -18.24
N LEU A 248 -8.01 -2.40 -17.32
CA LEU A 248 -8.50 -1.03 -17.21
C LEU A 248 -7.50 -0.04 -17.79
N GLU A 249 -7.98 0.85 -18.66
CA GLU A 249 -7.16 1.89 -19.29
C GLU A 249 -7.21 3.21 -18.49
N PRO A 250 -6.15 4.05 -18.52
CA PRO A 250 -6.04 5.25 -17.69
C PRO A 250 -7.18 6.26 -17.82
N HIS A 251 -7.86 6.33 -18.96
CA HIS A 251 -8.99 7.24 -19.18
C HIS A 251 -10.29 6.78 -18.53
N GLU A 252 -10.38 5.50 -18.08
CA GLU A 252 -11.58 4.91 -17.50
C GLU A 252 -11.73 5.19 -15.99
N TYR A 253 -10.71 5.76 -15.32
CA TYR A 253 -10.73 5.98 -13.87
C TYR A 253 -9.99 7.26 -13.44
N SER A 254 -10.25 7.71 -12.22
CA SER A 254 -9.34 8.58 -11.46
C SER A 254 -8.45 7.71 -10.56
N LEU A 255 -7.26 8.20 -10.21
CA LEU A 255 -6.26 7.46 -9.42
C LEU A 255 -5.56 8.41 -8.45
N ASP A 256 -5.74 8.18 -7.15
CA ASP A 256 -5.23 9.00 -6.07
C ASP A 256 -4.33 8.18 -5.13
N LEU A 257 -3.11 8.65 -4.86
CA LEU A 257 -2.22 8.09 -3.85
C LEU A 257 -2.65 8.59 -2.47
N LEU A 258 -3.07 7.69 -1.59
CA LEU A 258 -3.62 8.04 -0.27
C LEU A 258 -2.59 7.96 0.85
N ALA A 259 -1.66 7.01 0.78
CA ALA A 259 -0.70 6.79 1.85
C ALA A 259 0.48 5.93 1.41
N PHE A 260 1.55 5.99 2.21
CA PHE A 260 2.62 5.00 2.24
C PHE A 260 2.50 4.14 3.49
N VAL A 261 2.58 2.84 3.32
CA VAL A 261 2.33 1.85 4.38
C VAL A 261 3.44 0.81 4.38
N LEU A 262 3.87 0.39 5.57
CA LEU A 262 4.84 -0.66 5.78
C LEU A 262 4.19 -1.85 6.48
N ASP A 263 4.22 -3.02 5.88
CA ASP A 263 4.00 -4.27 6.60
C ASP A 263 5.24 -4.59 7.44
N ILE A 264 5.20 -4.30 8.73
CA ILE A 264 6.33 -4.55 9.64
C ILE A 264 6.59 -6.04 9.86
N GLY A 265 5.59 -6.90 9.62
CA GLY A 265 5.69 -8.35 9.75
C GLY A 265 6.59 -8.97 8.69
N LYS A 266 6.57 -8.43 7.49
CA LYS A 266 7.35 -8.91 6.32
C LYS A 266 8.29 -7.86 5.73
N ARG A 267 8.36 -6.67 6.30
CA ARG A 267 9.20 -5.56 5.80
C ARG A 267 8.86 -5.18 4.35
N HIS A 268 7.56 -5.22 4.01
CA HIS A 268 7.07 -4.93 2.68
C HIS A 268 6.48 -3.53 2.64
N TRP A 269 7.07 -2.66 1.81
CA TRP A 269 6.60 -1.30 1.61
C TRP A 269 5.55 -1.21 0.50
N SER A 270 4.61 -0.28 0.66
CA SER A 270 3.56 -0.08 -0.33
C SER A 270 3.10 1.36 -0.42
N GLY A 271 2.84 1.81 -1.66
CA GLY A 271 1.96 2.94 -1.95
C GLY A 271 0.51 2.47 -2.03
N HIS A 272 -0.39 3.12 -1.29
CA HIS A 272 -1.82 2.81 -1.25
C HIS A 272 -2.59 3.78 -2.14
N PHE A 273 -3.26 3.25 -3.16
CA PHE A 273 -4.02 4.02 -4.13
C PHE A 273 -5.52 3.77 -4.03
N HIS A 274 -6.30 4.80 -4.32
CA HIS A 274 -7.72 4.71 -4.59
C HIS A 274 -7.98 4.95 -6.06
N ALA A 275 -8.76 4.09 -6.71
CA ALA A 275 -9.20 4.27 -8.09
C ALA A 275 -10.73 4.24 -8.15
N LYS A 276 -11.33 5.28 -8.76
CA LYS A 276 -12.77 5.34 -9.03
C LYS A 276 -13.04 5.24 -10.52
N LEU A 277 -13.75 4.18 -10.95
CA LEU A 277 -14.16 4.01 -12.33
C LEU A 277 -15.23 5.05 -12.69
N ARG A 278 -15.13 5.64 -13.91
CA ARG A 278 -16.03 6.69 -14.38
C ARG A 278 -17.40 6.13 -14.79
N ASP A 279 -17.39 5.17 -15.71
CA ASP A 279 -18.60 4.66 -16.35
C ASP A 279 -18.79 3.14 -16.20
N LEU A 280 -17.70 2.40 -15.93
CA LEU A 280 -17.73 0.93 -15.90
C LEU A 280 -18.33 0.43 -14.58
N LYS A 281 -19.48 -0.26 -14.69
CA LYS A 281 -20.17 -0.89 -13.57
C LYS A 281 -19.53 -2.23 -13.19
N SER A 282 -19.87 -2.74 -12.02
CA SER A 282 -19.37 -4.02 -11.52
C SER A 282 -19.67 -5.20 -12.46
N SER A 283 -20.88 -5.25 -13.03
CA SER A 283 -21.27 -6.26 -14.02
C SER A 283 -20.42 -6.23 -15.30
N ASP A 284 -20.08 -5.02 -15.76
CA ASP A 284 -19.33 -4.82 -17.00
C ASP A 284 -17.86 -5.17 -16.79
N LEU A 285 -17.31 -4.82 -15.63
CA LEU A 285 -15.96 -5.21 -15.22
C LEU A 285 -15.86 -6.75 -15.11
N GLN A 286 -16.84 -7.39 -14.46
CA GLN A 286 -16.89 -8.86 -14.36
C GLN A 286 -16.95 -9.51 -15.75
N ALA A 287 -17.77 -8.99 -16.66
CA ALA A 287 -17.86 -9.47 -18.03
C ALA A 287 -16.55 -9.26 -18.81
N ARG A 288 -15.84 -8.14 -18.58
CA ARG A 288 -14.53 -7.86 -19.17
C ARG A 288 -13.50 -8.87 -18.70
N MET A 289 -13.39 -9.10 -17.39
CA MET A 289 -12.46 -10.05 -16.80
C MET A 289 -12.73 -11.50 -17.22
N SER A 290 -13.98 -11.88 -17.45
CA SER A 290 -14.34 -13.23 -17.90
C SER A 290 -13.83 -13.53 -19.32
N ARG A 291 -13.62 -12.50 -20.15
CA ARG A 291 -13.04 -12.63 -21.51
C ARG A 291 -11.52 -12.87 -21.50
N GLY A 292 -10.87 -12.70 -20.37
CA GLY A 292 -9.45 -12.91 -20.15
C GLY A 292 -8.73 -11.60 -19.82
N VAL A 293 -7.91 -11.65 -18.78
CA VAL A 293 -6.94 -10.61 -18.38
C VAL A 293 -5.57 -11.24 -18.33
N ALA A 294 -4.51 -10.44 -18.46
CA ALA A 294 -3.14 -10.96 -18.57
C ALA A 294 -2.76 -11.81 -17.35
N ASP A 295 -3.08 -11.34 -16.14
CA ASP A 295 -2.71 -11.99 -14.88
C ASP A 295 -3.90 -12.62 -14.13
N ARG A 296 -4.86 -13.16 -14.86
CA ARG A 296 -6.03 -13.87 -14.29
C ARG A 296 -5.66 -14.97 -13.29
N TRP A 297 -4.51 -15.57 -13.45
CA TRP A 297 -4.01 -16.65 -12.59
C TRP A 297 -3.68 -16.19 -11.16
N GLU A 298 -3.52 -14.88 -10.93
CA GLU A 298 -3.27 -14.31 -9.60
C GLU A 298 -4.52 -14.29 -8.73
N HIS A 299 -5.71 -14.24 -9.33
CA HIS A 299 -6.99 -14.17 -8.63
C HIS A 299 -7.74 -15.50 -8.67
N GLN A 300 -8.08 -16.04 -7.50
CA GLN A 300 -8.98 -17.19 -7.38
C GLN A 300 -10.44 -16.74 -7.41
N ARG A 301 -10.72 -15.60 -6.80
CA ARG A 301 -12.07 -15.05 -6.64
C ARG A 301 -12.03 -13.53 -6.56
N ILE A 302 -13.07 -12.90 -7.10
CA ILE A 302 -13.33 -11.47 -6.96
C ILE A 302 -14.73 -11.29 -6.40
N ASP A 303 -14.83 -10.51 -5.31
CA ASP A 303 -16.09 -10.08 -4.72
C ASP A 303 -16.31 -8.59 -5.02
N TYR A 304 -17.57 -8.22 -5.18
CA TYR A 304 -18.01 -6.83 -5.31
C TYR A 304 -18.80 -6.46 -4.06
N VAL A 305 -18.28 -5.51 -3.29
CA VAL A 305 -18.84 -5.11 -2.00
C VAL A 305 -19.41 -3.70 -2.12
N PRO A 306 -20.65 -3.41 -1.71
CA PRO A 306 -21.15 -2.03 -1.71
C PRO A 306 -20.17 -1.11 -1.01
N PHE A 307 -19.66 -0.08 -1.70
CA PHE A 307 -18.66 0.84 -1.19
C PHE A 307 -19.30 1.85 -0.26
N ARG A 308 -19.72 1.36 0.92
CA ARG A 308 -20.27 2.14 2.03
C ARG A 308 -19.59 1.71 3.32
N PRO A 309 -19.29 2.63 4.25
CA PRO A 309 -18.51 2.31 5.45
C PRO A 309 -19.03 1.06 6.19
N ALA A 310 -20.33 0.98 6.46
CA ALA A 310 -20.88 -0.16 7.18
C ALA A 310 -20.81 -1.50 6.41
N ALA A 311 -20.91 -1.48 5.08
CA ALA A 311 -20.85 -2.71 4.28
C ALA A 311 -19.41 -3.22 4.20
N VAL A 312 -18.44 -2.33 3.92
CA VAL A 312 -17.03 -2.70 3.82
C VAL A 312 -16.49 -3.16 5.17
N VAL A 313 -16.79 -2.46 6.27
CA VAL A 313 -16.37 -2.84 7.63
C VAL A 313 -16.92 -4.22 8.02
N ARG A 314 -18.22 -4.48 7.82
CA ARG A 314 -18.80 -5.81 8.08
C ARG A 314 -18.20 -6.89 7.20
N TYR A 315 -17.89 -6.56 5.93
CA TYR A 315 -17.25 -7.49 5.02
C TYR A 315 -15.84 -7.88 5.49
N MET A 316 -15.05 -6.91 5.97
CA MET A 316 -13.71 -7.17 6.53
C MET A 316 -13.75 -8.02 7.80
N LEU A 317 -14.77 -7.83 8.65
CA LEU A 317 -14.91 -8.47 9.97
C LEU A 317 -15.68 -9.80 9.93
N ARG A 318 -16.04 -10.32 8.75
CA ARG A 318 -16.70 -11.65 8.67
C ARG A 318 -15.79 -12.75 9.23
N ASP A 319 -16.38 -13.72 9.92
CA ASP A 319 -15.67 -14.84 10.56
C ASP A 319 -14.80 -15.63 9.57
N ASP A 320 -15.26 -15.79 8.32
CA ASP A 320 -14.53 -16.50 7.26
C ASP A 320 -13.33 -15.71 6.70
N ARG A 321 -13.10 -14.45 7.15
CA ARG A 321 -12.11 -13.52 6.57
C ARG A 321 -11.24 -12.79 7.58
N VAL A 322 -11.75 -12.50 8.76
CA VAL A 322 -11.10 -11.63 9.76
C VAL A 322 -9.62 -11.98 10.02
N HIS A 323 -9.24 -13.24 9.87
CA HIS A 323 -7.87 -13.75 10.01
C HIS A 323 -7.20 -14.14 8.69
N ARG A 324 -7.80 -13.79 7.54
CA ARG A 324 -7.35 -14.21 6.21
C ARG A 324 -7.13 -13.04 5.26
N TRP A 325 -6.73 -11.91 5.78
CA TRP A 325 -6.36 -10.73 5.00
C TRP A 325 -4.85 -10.65 4.78
N ALA A 326 -4.44 -10.24 3.57
CA ALA A 326 -3.12 -9.66 3.37
C ALA A 326 -3.02 -8.41 4.25
N PRO A 327 -1.94 -8.24 5.06
CA PRO A 327 -1.91 -7.23 6.13
C PRO A 327 -2.20 -5.80 5.67
N LEU A 328 -1.85 -5.45 4.43
CA LEU A 328 -1.96 -4.10 3.88
C LEU A 328 -3.40 -3.76 3.40
N ALA A 329 -4.18 -4.77 2.98
CA ALA A 329 -5.48 -4.54 2.34
C ALA A 329 -6.54 -3.89 3.26
N PRO A 330 -6.70 -4.28 4.55
CA PRO A 330 -7.67 -3.62 5.43
C PRO A 330 -7.36 -2.13 5.67
N ALA A 331 -6.08 -1.78 5.82
CA ALA A 331 -5.66 -0.39 5.96
C ALA A 331 -5.97 0.43 4.69
N LEU A 332 -5.75 -0.16 3.51
CA LEU A 332 -6.10 0.46 2.23
C LEU A 332 -7.59 0.74 2.13
N PHE A 333 -8.44 -0.24 2.46
CA PHE A 333 -9.91 -0.06 2.38
C PHE A 333 -10.42 0.97 3.38
N HIS A 334 -9.85 1.01 4.59
CA HIS A 334 -10.13 2.08 5.56
C HIS A 334 -9.77 3.47 5.01
N LEU A 335 -8.55 3.63 4.47
CA LEU A 335 -8.10 4.89 3.89
C LEU A 335 -8.97 5.31 2.69
N SER A 336 -9.37 4.36 1.84
CA SER A 336 -10.27 4.61 0.71
C SER A 336 -11.66 5.06 1.17
N LEU A 337 -12.20 4.49 2.25
CA LEU A 337 -13.45 4.96 2.86
C LEU A 337 -13.29 6.36 3.44
N VAL A 338 -12.17 6.64 4.14
CA VAL A 338 -11.87 7.97 4.68
C VAL A 338 -11.81 9.01 3.55
N HIS A 339 -11.19 8.66 2.42
CA HIS A 339 -11.11 9.50 1.24
C HIS A 339 -12.50 9.88 0.69
N ALA A 340 -13.37 8.88 0.58
CA ALA A 340 -14.69 9.07 -0.03
C ALA A 340 -15.75 9.67 0.93
N TYR A 341 -15.66 9.38 2.24
CA TYR A 341 -16.75 9.67 3.20
C TYR A 341 -16.37 10.57 4.37
N SER A 342 -15.12 10.88 4.59
CA SER A 342 -14.52 11.53 5.75
C SER A 342 -14.19 10.58 6.92
N ARG A 343 -13.09 10.90 7.60
CA ARG A 343 -12.59 10.16 8.76
C ARG A 343 -13.62 10.03 9.88
N THR A 344 -14.27 11.14 10.25
CA THR A 344 -15.24 11.16 11.36
C THR A 344 -16.40 10.20 11.14
N LEU A 345 -16.91 10.10 9.90
CA LEU A 345 -18.00 9.17 9.59
C LEU A 345 -17.51 7.73 9.64
N VAL A 346 -16.36 7.44 9.03
CA VAL A 346 -15.80 6.08 8.96
C VAL A 346 -15.49 5.55 10.36
N GLU A 347 -14.75 6.30 11.19
CA GLU A 347 -14.39 5.90 12.56
C GLU A 347 -15.62 5.71 13.46
N ARG A 348 -16.67 6.52 13.27
CA ARG A 348 -17.95 6.34 13.98
C ARG A 348 -18.61 5.02 13.64
N VAL A 349 -18.67 4.69 12.34
CA VAL A 349 -19.25 3.42 11.87
C VAL A 349 -18.44 2.23 12.35
N GLU A 350 -17.11 2.31 12.28
CA GLU A 350 -16.19 1.28 12.78
C GLU A 350 -16.42 1.02 14.27
N ALA A 351 -16.43 2.07 15.09
CA ALA A 351 -16.69 1.98 16.53
C ALA A 351 -18.09 1.40 16.84
N GLN A 352 -19.10 1.73 16.04
CA GLN A 352 -20.46 1.21 16.23
C GLN A 352 -20.54 -0.31 15.91
N ILE A 353 -19.83 -0.77 14.88
CA ILE A 353 -19.84 -2.18 14.48
C ILE A 353 -18.99 -3.00 15.45
N THR A 354 -17.78 -2.54 15.77
CA THR A 354 -16.85 -3.30 16.64
C THR A 354 -17.32 -3.43 18.09
N ARG A 355 -18.14 -2.49 18.60
CA ARG A 355 -18.76 -2.61 19.93
C ARG A 355 -19.82 -3.69 20.02
N ARG A 356 -20.32 -4.21 18.90
CA ARG A 356 -21.37 -5.23 18.84
C ARG A 356 -20.84 -6.63 18.59
N LEU A 357 -19.53 -6.74 18.34
CA LEU A 357 -18.79 -8.01 18.23
C LEU A 357 -18.24 -8.45 19.59
#